data_c3f808ccd9b930dd117982d522e12567
#
_entry.id   c3f808ccd9b930dd117982d522e12567
#
_cell.length_a   1.000
_cell.length_b   1.000
_cell.length_c   1.000
_cell.angle_alpha   90.00
_cell.angle_beta   90.00
_cell.angle_gamma   90.00
#
_symmetry.space_group_name_H-M   'P 1'
#
loop_
_entity.id
_entity.type
_entity.pdbx_description
1 polymer ?
#
loop_
_entity_poly.entity_id
_entity_poly.type
_entity_poly.pdbx_seq_one_letter_code
_entity_poly.pdbx_strand_id
1 'polypeptide(L)'
;MDTETLSMYAVYMSTLGNRSDLFPSSWYVDKYITTPPEDYEIPAEYLSDERFAALITEAEKYLGYPYVWGGSSPSTSFDCSGFVSYVLTSSGLCNIGRLGAQGLYNISARVSDPQPGDLVFFVGTYDTAGISHVGFYVGLDEAGNPMFLHCGDPIQYARLNTSYWQQHFYAYGRPPYD
;
A
#
# COMPACT_ATOMS: atom_id res chain seq x y z
N MET A 1 0.50 8.92 -11.08
CA MET A 1 1.58 9.94 -11.24
C MET A 1 2.91 9.19 -11.12
N ASP A 2 3.80 9.36 -12.07
CA ASP A 2 5.08 8.68 -12.05
C ASP A 2 6.09 9.36 -11.09
N THR A 3 7.21 8.71 -10.85
CA THR A 3 8.22 9.19 -9.90
C THR A 3 8.81 10.54 -10.34
N GLU A 4 8.98 10.74 -11.64
CA GLU A 4 9.50 11.99 -12.18
C GLU A 4 8.51 13.14 -11.96
N THR A 5 7.23 12.92 -12.21
CA THR A 5 6.18 13.90 -11.95
C THR A 5 6.06 14.23 -10.47
N LEU A 6 6.18 13.24 -9.58
CA LEU A 6 6.20 13.45 -8.14
C LEU A 6 7.41 14.27 -7.70
N SER A 7 8.59 13.98 -8.26
CA SER A 7 9.82 14.74 -7.97
C SER A 7 9.68 16.20 -8.42
N MET A 8 9.14 16.43 -9.62
CA MET A 8 8.85 17.77 -10.12
C MET A 8 7.83 18.49 -9.22
N TYR A 9 6.81 17.79 -8.74
CA TYR A 9 5.80 18.35 -7.84
C TYR A 9 6.41 18.75 -6.50
N ALA A 10 7.28 17.94 -5.94
CA ALA A 10 8.01 18.22 -4.71
C ALA A 10 8.90 19.46 -4.86
N VAL A 11 9.62 19.58 -5.98
CA VAL A 11 10.44 20.76 -6.31
C VAL A 11 9.56 21.99 -6.44
N TYR A 12 8.41 21.87 -7.09
CA TYR A 12 7.45 22.95 -7.26
C TYR A 12 6.95 23.46 -5.92
N MET A 13 6.60 22.58 -5.00
CA MET A 13 6.14 22.93 -3.66
C MET A 13 7.23 23.62 -2.84
N SER A 14 8.48 23.18 -2.97
CA SER A 14 9.60 23.80 -2.24
C SER A 14 10.01 25.14 -2.81
N THR A 15 9.92 25.35 -4.13
CA THR A 15 10.31 26.60 -4.80
C THR A 15 9.24 27.69 -4.73
N LEU A 16 7.97 27.32 -4.63
CA LEU A 16 6.87 28.29 -4.49
C LEU A 16 6.71 28.82 -3.05
N GLY A 17 7.72 28.61 -2.21
CA GLY A 17 7.81 29.24 -0.91
C GLY A 17 6.77 28.77 0.09
N ASN A 18 6.52 27.48 0.14
CA ASN A 18 5.59 26.89 1.10
C ASN A 18 4.22 27.55 1.08
N ARG A 19 3.63 27.64 -0.10
CA ARG A 19 2.27 28.10 -0.24
C ARG A 19 1.31 27.09 0.42
N SER A 20 1.38 27.01 1.74
CA SER A 20 0.54 26.13 2.55
C SER A 20 -0.95 26.46 2.42
N ASP A 21 -1.25 27.67 1.96
CA ASP A 21 -2.60 28.12 1.63
C ASP A 21 -3.17 27.45 0.37
N LEU A 22 -2.30 27.00 -0.55
CA LEU A 22 -2.71 26.31 -1.77
C LEU A 22 -2.71 24.79 -1.62
N PHE A 23 -1.90 24.28 -0.69
CA PHE A 23 -1.76 22.85 -0.44
C PHE A 23 -1.81 22.62 1.07
N PRO A 24 -2.85 21.94 1.59
CA PRO A 24 -2.85 21.48 2.99
C PRO A 24 -1.71 20.46 3.14
N SER A 25 -0.59 20.95 3.57
CA SER A 25 0.73 20.50 3.22
C SER A 25 1.13 19.14 3.78
N SER A 26 0.74 18.81 5.01
CA SER A 26 1.12 17.53 5.62
C SER A 26 0.45 16.34 4.94
N TRP A 27 -0.80 16.54 4.50
CA TRP A 27 -1.60 15.52 3.84
C TRP A 27 -0.96 15.01 2.54
N TYR A 28 -0.51 15.94 1.69
CA TYR A 28 0.10 15.59 0.41
C TYR A 28 1.47 14.94 0.60
N VAL A 29 2.26 15.51 1.53
CA VAL A 29 3.58 14.98 1.88
C VAL A 29 3.46 13.55 2.41
N ASP A 30 2.54 13.33 3.36
CA ASP A 30 2.36 11.99 3.94
C ASP A 30 1.89 10.96 2.92
N LYS A 31 1.10 11.37 1.93
CA LYS A 31 0.57 10.45 0.91
C LYS A 31 1.57 10.14 -0.21
N TYR A 32 2.29 11.16 -0.69
CA TYR A 32 3.05 11.05 -1.94
C TYR A 32 4.55 11.26 -1.78
N ILE A 33 4.99 11.93 -0.73
CA ILE A 33 6.38 12.34 -0.55
C ILE A 33 7.01 11.72 0.71
N THR A 34 6.26 10.93 1.48
CA THR A 34 6.91 10.14 2.52
C THR A 34 7.96 9.29 1.84
N THR A 35 9.20 9.68 2.06
CA THR A 35 10.34 8.88 1.64
C THR A 35 10.09 7.48 2.16
N PRO A 36 10.02 6.47 1.30
CA PRO A 36 10.00 5.11 1.80
C PRO A 36 11.16 5.00 2.77
N PRO A 37 11.03 4.27 3.88
CA PRO A 37 12.21 4.00 4.68
C PRO A 37 13.22 3.41 3.71
N GLU A 38 14.21 4.23 3.36
CA GLU A 38 15.31 3.77 2.51
C GLU A 38 15.85 2.52 3.20
N ASP A 39 15.95 1.44 2.45
CA ASP A 39 16.48 0.17 2.92
C ASP A 39 15.60 -0.61 3.92
N TYR A 40 14.25 -0.44 3.89
CA TYR A 40 13.41 -1.32 4.69
C TYR A 40 13.48 -2.75 4.18
N GLU A 41 13.89 -3.65 5.06
CA GLU A 41 13.84 -5.09 4.83
C GLU A 41 12.89 -5.74 5.84
N ILE A 42 12.12 -6.70 5.38
CA ILE A 42 11.23 -7.45 6.26
C ILE A 42 12.09 -8.29 7.23
N PRO A 43 11.83 -8.18 8.54
CA PRO A 43 12.54 -9.01 9.51
C PRO A 43 12.45 -10.50 9.16
N ALA A 44 13.59 -11.17 9.23
CA ALA A 44 13.71 -12.57 8.80
C ALA A 44 12.76 -13.52 9.55
N GLU A 45 12.36 -13.18 10.77
CA GLU A 45 11.41 -13.96 11.56
C GLU A 45 10.05 -14.11 10.88
N TYR A 46 9.59 -13.10 10.13
CA TYR A 46 8.33 -13.17 9.40
C TYR A 46 8.43 -14.06 8.16
N LEU A 47 9.62 -14.19 7.57
CA LEU A 47 9.85 -15.01 6.39
C LEU A 47 9.88 -16.52 6.68
N SER A 48 9.83 -16.91 7.95
CA SER A 48 9.67 -18.30 8.33
C SER A 48 8.27 -18.85 8.02
N ASP A 49 7.28 -17.96 7.87
CA ASP A 49 5.95 -18.33 7.36
C ASP A 49 6.03 -18.48 5.83
N GLU A 50 5.88 -19.69 5.34
CA GLU A 50 6.02 -20.02 3.91
C GLU A 50 4.99 -19.27 3.04
N ARG A 51 3.77 -19.09 3.54
CA ARG A 51 2.72 -18.37 2.84
C ARG A 51 3.08 -16.90 2.68
N PHE A 52 3.50 -16.27 3.76
CA PHE A 52 3.92 -14.88 3.73
C PHE A 52 5.18 -14.70 2.87
N ALA A 53 6.14 -15.60 2.97
CA ALA A 53 7.35 -15.55 2.14
C ALA A 53 7.02 -15.61 0.65
N ALA A 54 6.11 -16.49 0.25
CA ALA A 54 5.64 -16.60 -1.14
C ALA A 54 4.95 -15.32 -1.61
N LEU A 55 4.08 -14.76 -0.76
CA LEU A 55 3.36 -13.52 -1.04
C LEU A 55 4.33 -12.37 -1.29
N ILE A 56 5.26 -12.19 -0.38
CA ILE A 56 6.20 -11.06 -0.42
C ILE A 56 7.20 -11.20 -1.56
N THR A 57 7.64 -12.41 -1.86
CA THR A 57 8.51 -12.69 -3.00
C THR A 57 7.84 -12.25 -4.31
N GLU A 58 6.57 -12.53 -4.47
CA GLU A 58 5.81 -12.07 -5.65
C GLU A 58 5.65 -10.55 -5.63
N ALA A 59 5.24 -9.99 -4.50
CA ALA A 59 4.96 -8.56 -4.38
C ALA A 59 6.21 -7.69 -4.63
N GLU A 60 7.37 -8.10 -4.13
CA GLU A 60 8.60 -7.31 -4.24
C GLU A 60 9.13 -7.20 -5.67
N LYS A 61 8.70 -8.06 -6.57
CA LYS A 61 9.04 -7.94 -8.01
C LYS A 61 8.59 -6.60 -8.59
N TYR A 62 7.60 -5.98 -8.00
CA TYR A 62 6.94 -4.78 -8.53
C TYR A 62 7.28 -3.51 -7.75
N LEU A 63 8.19 -3.58 -6.78
CA LEU A 63 8.66 -2.39 -6.06
C LEU A 63 9.15 -1.34 -7.07
N GLY A 64 8.72 -0.10 -6.87
CA GLY A 64 9.08 1.01 -7.76
C GLY A 64 8.18 1.19 -8.98
N TYR A 65 7.23 0.29 -9.22
CA TYR A 65 6.26 0.45 -10.31
C TYR A 65 5.35 1.66 -10.03
N PRO A 66 5.06 2.48 -11.04
CA PRO A 66 4.22 3.67 -10.85
C PRO A 66 2.76 3.30 -10.60
N TYR A 67 2.03 4.21 -9.94
CA TYR A 67 0.58 4.09 -9.82
C TYR A 67 -0.08 4.41 -11.15
N VAL A 68 -0.96 3.51 -11.60
CA VAL A 68 -1.78 3.72 -12.82
C VAL A 68 -3.23 3.38 -12.49
N TRP A 69 -4.10 4.35 -12.58
CA TRP A 69 -5.54 4.18 -12.29
C TRP A 69 -6.12 3.07 -13.17
N GLY A 70 -6.76 2.09 -12.53
CA GLY A 70 -7.32 0.93 -13.22
C GLY A 70 -6.30 -0.14 -13.60
N GLY A 71 -5.02 0.09 -13.33
CA GLY A 71 -3.96 -0.88 -13.65
C GLY A 71 -4.05 -2.13 -12.80
N SER A 72 -3.80 -3.29 -13.40
CA SER A 72 -3.98 -4.60 -12.74
C SER A 72 -3.00 -5.67 -13.18
N SER A 73 -1.94 -5.31 -13.92
CA SER A 73 -0.95 -6.27 -14.40
C SER A 73 0.42 -5.61 -14.55
N PRO A 74 1.51 -6.39 -14.59
CA PRO A 74 2.85 -5.81 -14.81
C PRO A 74 2.98 -5.01 -16.10
N SER A 75 2.23 -5.37 -17.15
CA SER A 75 2.28 -4.67 -18.43
C SER A 75 1.60 -3.30 -18.41
N THR A 76 0.62 -3.10 -17.52
CA THR A 76 -0.10 -1.84 -17.37
C THR A 76 0.34 -1.03 -16.17
N SER A 77 1.15 -1.61 -15.30
CA SER A 77 1.32 -1.21 -13.91
C SER A 77 0.02 -1.36 -13.11
N PHE A 78 -0.09 -0.78 -11.93
CA PHE A 78 -1.13 -1.14 -10.97
C PHE A 78 -1.74 0.09 -10.31
N ASP A 79 -3.02 -0.02 -9.92
CA ASP A 79 -3.57 0.77 -8.83
C ASP A 79 -3.49 -0.04 -7.51
N CYS A 80 -4.02 0.48 -6.41
CA CYS A 80 -3.88 -0.15 -5.09
C CYS A 80 -4.49 -1.55 -5.05
N SER A 81 -5.72 -1.69 -5.46
CA SER A 81 -6.43 -2.98 -5.45
C SER A 81 -5.99 -3.91 -6.58
N GLY A 82 -5.55 -3.34 -7.71
CA GLY A 82 -4.97 -4.10 -8.81
C GLY A 82 -3.69 -4.80 -8.41
N PHE A 83 -2.82 -4.11 -7.69
CA PHE A 83 -1.60 -4.70 -7.14
C PHE A 83 -1.91 -5.84 -6.18
N VAL A 84 -2.77 -5.59 -5.20
CA VAL A 84 -3.13 -6.62 -4.19
C VAL A 84 -3.78 -7.83 -4.86
N SER A 85 -4.76 -7.61 -5.74
CA SER A 85 -5.45 -8.70 -6.44
C SER A 85 -4.49 -9.54 -7.30
N TYR A 86 -3.59 -8.87 -8.00
CA TYR A 86 -2.61 -9.53 -8.85
C TYR A 86 -1.64 -10.39 -8.03
N VAL A 87 -1.09 -9.85 -6.97
CA VAL A 87 -0.14 -10.57 -6.11
C VAL A 87 -0.79 -11.79 -5.47
N LEU A 88 -2.00 -11.63 -4.93
CA LEU A 88 -2.74 -12.76 -4.33
C LEU A 88 -3.01 -13.87 -5.34
N THR A 89 -3.37 -13.51 -6.55
CA THR A 89 -3.68 -14.47 -7.61
C THR A 89 -2.42 -15.11 -8.19
N SER A 90 -1.42 -14.30 -8.54
CA SER A 90 -0.20 -14.81 -9.20
C SER A 90 0.71 -15.60 -8.27
N SER A 91 0.69 -15.33 -6.97
CA SER A 91 1.40 -16.16 -5.98
C SER A 91 0.77 -17.53 -5.77
N GLY A 92 -0.45 -17.73 -6.28
CA GLY A 92 -1.19 -19.00 -6.10
C GLY A 92 -1.85 -19.15 -4.72
N LEU A 93 -1.78 -18.12 -3.88
CA LEU A 93 -2.29 -18.20 -2.51
C LEU A 93 -3.79 -17.94 -2.40
N CYS A 94 -4.33 -17.16 -3.33
CA CYS A 94 -5.75 -16.77 -3.29
C CYS A 94 -6.23 -16.45 -4.71
N ASN A 95 -6.94 -17.37 -5.33
CA ASN A 95 -7.39 -17.23 -6.71
C ASN A 95 -8.68 -16.39 -6.77
N ILE A 96 -8.56 -15.09 -6.69
CA ILE A 96 -9.68 -14.15 -6.62
C ILE A 96 -9.88 -13.33 -7.89
N GLY A 97 -8.92 -13.35 -8.82
CA GLY A 97 -8.95 -12.48 -9.98
C GLY A 97 -8.81 -11.00 -9.64
N ARG A 98 -9.34 -10.13 -10.48
CA ARG A 98 -9.30 -8.67 -10.28
C ARG A 98 -10.48 -8.20 -9.43
N LEU A 99 -10.20 -7.70 -8.22
CA LEU A 99 -11.18 -7.06 -7.35
C LEU A 99 -10.76 -5.62 -7.05
N GLY A 100 -11.73 -4.75 -6.82
CA GLY A 100 -11.48 -3.43 -6.25
C GLY A 100 -11.25 -3.51 -4.73
N ALA A 101 -10.89 -2.39 -4.13
CA ALA A 101 -10.62 -2.34 -2.69
C ALA A 101 -11.83 -2.77 -1.85
N GLN A 102 -13.03 -2.34 -2.23
CA GLN A 102 -14.26 -2.74 -1.55
C GLN A 102 -14.52 -4.25 -1.71
N GLY A 103 -14.26 -4.80 -2.89
CA GLY A 103 -14.40 -6.23 -3.14
C GLY A 103 -13.44 -7.07 -2.31
N LEU A 104 -12.20 -6.65 -2.19
CA LEU A 104 -11.21 -7.29 -1.33
C LEU A 104 -11.63 -7.25 0.14
N TYR A 105 -12.17 -6.11 0.58
CA TYR A 105 -12.72 -5.98 1.92
C TYR A 105 -13.86 -6.97 2.16
N ASN A 106 -14.77 -7.08 1.20
CA ASN A 106 -15.96 -7.92 1.33
C ASN A 106 -15.64 -9.41 1.46
N ILE A 107 -14.57 -9.88 0.82
CA ILE A 107 -14.16 -11.30 0.89
C ILE A 107 -13.25 -11.61 2.07
N SER A 108 -12.73 -10.61 2.75
CA SER A 108 -11.78 -10.78 3.85
C SER A 108 -12.48 -10.96 5.18
N ALA A 109 -11.95 -11.85 6.02
CA ALA A 109 -12.35 -11.96 7.42
C ALA A 109 -11.77 -10.80 8.22
N ARG A 110 -12.57 -10.19 9.10
CA ARG A 110 -12.09 -9.11 9.97
C ARG A 110 -11.10 -9.64 10.99
N VAL A 111 -10.00 -8.93 11.20
CA VAL A 111 -9.02 -9.25 12.23
C VAL A 111 -8.72 -8.00 13.05
N SER A 112 -8.53 -8.17 14.35
CA SER A 112 -8.15 -7.10 15.27
C SER A 112 -6.65 -7.09 15.56
N ASP A 113 -6.01 -8.23 15.43
CA ASP A 113 -4.57 -8.41 15.63
C ASP A 113 -3.95 -8.91 14.31
N PRO A 114 -3.50 -8.00 13.45
CA PRO A 114 -3.05 -8.37 12.12
C PRO A 114 -1.73 -9.13 12.16
N GLN A 115 -1.59 -10.05 11.21
CA GLN A 115 -0.36 -10.79 10.97
C GLN A 115 0.17 -10.48 9.57
N PRO A 116 1.48 -10.62 9.33
CA PRO A 116 2.03 -10.42 8.00
C PRO A 116 1.27 -11.23 6.95
N GLY A 117 0.85 -10.56 5.88
CA GLY A 117 -0.01 -11.14 4.84
C GLY A 117 -1.48 -10.77 4.97
N ASP A 118 -1.92 -10.21 6.08
CA ASP A 118 -3.24 -9.62 6.18
C ASP A 118 -3.31 -8.33 5.37
N LEU A 119 -4.52 -7.90 5.03
CA LEU A 119 -4.74 -6.66 4.31
C LEU A 119 -5.08 -5.54 5.28
N VAL A 120 -4.69 -4.33 4.92
CA VAL A 120 -5.07 -3.11 5.62
C VAL A 120 -5.90 -2.26 4.68
N PHE A 121 -7.04 -1.76 5.17
CA PHE A 121 -8.03 -1.03 4.39
C PHE A 121 -8.19 0.38 4.91
N PHE A 122 -8.38 1.31 3.98
CA PHE A 122 -8.53 2.73 4.26
C PHE A 122 -9.75 3.30 3.56
N VAL A 123 -10.27 4.40 4.12
CA VAL A 123 -11.38 5.17 3.56
C VAL A 123 -10.95 6.63 3.37
N GLY A 124 -11.60 7.31 2.44
CA GLY A 124 -11.41 8.74 2.25
C GLY A 124 -10.08 9.15 1.65
N THR A 125 -9.32 8.23 1.07
CA THR A 125 -8.04 8.55 0.39
C THR A 125 -8.26 9.21 -0.96
N TYR A 126 -9.44 9.05 -1.54
CA TYR A 126 -9.94 9.83 -2.67
C TYR A 126 -11.48 9.86 -2.60
N ASP A 127 -12.10 10.63 -3.49
CA ASP A 127 -13.56 10.83 -3.47
C ASP A 127 -14.29 9.59 -4.00
N THR A 128 -14.59 8.68 -3.08
CA THR A 128 -15.38 7.48 -3.34
C THR A 128 -16.06 7.01 -2.06
N ALA A 129 -17.22 6.39 -2.20
CA ALA A 129 -17.89 5.75 -1.08
C ALA A 129 -17.19 4.44 -0.71
N GLY A 130 -17.13 4.15 0.60
CA GLY A 130 -16.57 2.89 1.10
C GLY A 130 -15.06 2.85 1.08
N ILE A 131 -14.52 1.65 0.91
CA ILE A 131 -13.08 1.41 0.96
C ILE A 131 -12.41 2.01 -0.29
N SER A 132 -11.43 2.88 -0.07
CA SER A 132 -10.76 3.63 -1.13
C SER A 132 -9.32 3.18 -1.38
N HIS A 133 -8.69 2.49 -0.42
CA HIS A 133 -7.30 2.05 -0.55
C HIS A 133 -7.07 0.77 0.21
N VAL A 134 -6.10 -0.02 -0.24
CA VAL A 134 -5.74 -1.30 0.35
C VAL A 134 -4.24 -1.57 0.15
N GLY A 135 -3.65 -2.25 1.13
CA GLY A 135 -2.27 -2.73 1.05
C GLY A 135 -2.08 -4.00 1.87
N PHE A 136 -0.87 -4.57 1.81
CA PHE A 136 -0.48 -5.73 2.61
C PHE A 136 0.15 -5.28 3.91
N TYR A 137 -0.38 -5.74 5.03
CA TYR A 137 0.30 -5.61 6.31
C TYR A 137 1.50 -6.55 6.32
N VAL A 138 2.67 -6.05 6.68
CA VAL A 138 3.92 -6.82 6.62
C VAL A 138 4.60 -6.97 7.98
N GLY A 139 3.92 -6.62 9.06
CA GLY A 139 4.45 -6.75 10.40
C GLY A 139 5.07 -5.46 10.91
N LEU A 140 5.89 -5.58 11.94
CA LEU A 140 6.58 -4.46 12.58
C LEU A 140 8.01 -4.37 12.05
N ASP A 141 8.53 -3.15 11.95
CA ASP A 141 9.96 -2.96 11.70
C ASP A 141 10.77 -3.20 12.99
N GLU A 142 12.09 -3.05 12.92
CA GLU A 142 12.97 -3.27 14.08
C GLU A 142 12.67 -2.31 15.24
N ALA A 143 12.14 -1.13 14.94
CA ALA A 143 11.77 -0.13 15.94
C ALA A 143 10.36 -0.33 16.51
N GLY A 144 9.61 -1.33 16.03
CA GLY A 144 8.25 -1.62 16.46
C GLY A 144 7.17 -0.84 15.71
N ASN A 145 7.48 -0.21 14.58
CA ASN A 145 6.49 0.50 13.76
C ASN A 145 5.75 -0.47 12.85
N PRO A 146 4.40 -0.41 12.80
CA PRO A 146 3.65 -1.24 11.88
C PRO A 146 3.89 -0.78 10.43
N MET A 147 4.18 -1.73 9.55
CA MET A 147 4.54 -1.49 8.16
C MET A 147 3.55 -2.13 7.22
N PHE A 148 3.37 -1.54 6.05
CA PHE A 148 2.58 -2.14 4.97
C PHE A 148 3.22 -1.89 3.61
N LEU A 149 2.94 -2.80 2.68
CA LEU A 149 3.36 -2.70 1.28
C LEU A 149 2.15 -2.36 0.44
N HIS A 150 2.21 -1.28 -0.32
CA HIS A 150 1.05 -0.83 -1.09
C HIS A 150 1.46 -0.18 -2.40
N CYS A 151 0.50 -0.11 -3.32
CA CYS A 151 0.65 0.70 -4.51
C CYS A 151 0.26 2.15 -4.18
N GLY A 152 1.25 2.89 -3.68
CA GLY A 152 1.23 4.33 -3.68
C GLY A 152 1.70 4.82 -5.04
N ASP A 153 2.57 5.78 -5.09
CA ASP A 153 3.24 6.16 -6.33
C ASP A 153 4.69 6.50 -5.99
N PRO A 154 5.59 5.50 -6.05
CA PRO A 154 5.46 4.14 -6.59
C PRO A 154 4.95 3.10 -5.57
N ILE A 155 4.94 1.82 -5.98
CA ILE A 155 4.77 0.68 -5.07
C ILE A 155 5.94 0.70 -4.09
N GLN A 156 5.63 0.69 -2.79
CA GLN A 156 6.61 0.91 -1.73
C GLN A 156 6.11 0.42 -0.37
N TYR A 157 7.05 0.19 0.52
CA TYR A 157 6.75 0.03 1.94
C TYR A 157 6.47 1.39 2.58
N ALA A 158 5.58 1.41 3.55
CA ALA A 158 5.25 2.62 4.30
C ALA A 158 4.91 2.28 5.75
N ARG A 159 5.05 3.26 6.63
CA ARG A 159 4.65 3.13 8.03
C ARG A 159 3.17 3.44 8.19
N LEU A 160 2.46 2.57 8.91
CA LEU A 160 1.04 2.77 9.21
C LEU A 160 0.79 3.82 10.28
N ASN A 161 1.76 4.08 11.14
CA ASN A 161 1.62 4.99 12.28
C ASN A 161 1.90 6.46 11.95
N THR A 162 1.78 6.85 10.69
CA THR A 162 1.78 8.27 10.28
C THR A 162 0.40 8.88 10.43
N SER A 163 0.33 10.20 10.56
CA SER A 163 -0.95 10.90 10.76
C SER A 163 -1.92 10.66 9.61
N TYR A 164 -1.45 10.69 8.36
CA TYR A 164 -2.29 10.46 7.18
C TYR A 164 -2.94 9.08 7.22
N TRP A 165 -2.15 8.02 7.38
CA TRP A 165 -2.68 6.66 7.36
C TRP A 165 -3.57 6.37 8.57
N GLN A 166 -3.26 6.93 9.73
CA GLN A 166 -4.11 6.79 10.92
C GLN A 166 -5.48 7.46 10.74
N GLN A 167 -5.54 8.61 10.09
CA GLN A 167 -6.79 9.31 9.83
C GLN A 167 -7.69 8.56 8.85
N HIS A 168 -7.11 7.79 7.94
CA HIS A 168 -7.84 7.07 6.91
C HIS A 168 -7.99 5.59 7.18
N PHE A 169 -7.38 5.08 8.22
CA PHE A 169 -7.46 3.67 8.61
C PHE A 169 -8.91 3.26 8.87
N TYR A 170 -9.30 2.10 8.32
CA TYR A 170 -10.63 1.55 8.52
C TYR A 170 -10.61 0.20 9.22
N ALA A 171 -9.88 -0.78 8.68
CA ALA A 171 -9.87 -2.14 9.23
C ALA A 171 -8.68 -2.95 8.70
N TYR A 172 -8.38 -4.04 9.43
CA TYR A 172 -7.59 -5.14 8.89
C TYR A 172 -8.50 -6.27 8.44
N GLY A 173 -8.07 -7.02 7.43
CA GLY A 173 -8.80 -8.18 6.95
C GLY A 173 -7.86 -9.28 6.49
N ARG A 174 -8.28 -10.53 6.67
CA ARG A 174 -7.54 -11.69 6.18
C ARG A 174 -8.21 -12.25 4.94
N PRO A 175 -7.52 -12.22 3.78
CA PRO A 175 -8.10 -12.81 2.58
C PRO A 175 -8.28 -14.33 2.74
N PRO A 176 -9.16 -14.93 1.92
CA PRO A 176 -9.41 -16.38 2.02
C PRO A 176 -8.26 -17.18 1.41
N TYR A 177 -7.15 -17.25 2.13
CA TYR A 177 -5.98 -18.04 1.73
C TYR A 177 -6.34 -19.52 1.65
N ASP A 178 -5.85 -20.15 0.58
CA ASP A 178 -5.98 -21.60 0.39
C ASP A 178 -5.04 -22.39 1.30
#